data_9aac4cd73c130aaa840af1c144534c5d
#
_entry.id   9aac4cd73c130aaa840af1c144534c5d
#
_cell.length_a   1.000
_cell.length_b   1.000
_cell.length_c   1.000
_cell.angle_alpha   90.00
_cell.angle_beta   90.00
_cell.angle_gamma   90.00
#
_symmetry.space_group_name_H-M   'P 1'
#
loop_
_entity.id
_entity.type
_entity.pdbx_description
1 polymer ?
#
loop_
_entity_poly.entity_id
_entity_poly.type
_entity_poly.pdbx_seq_one_letter_code
_entity_poly.pdbx_strand_id
1 'polypeptide(L)'
;MKVIRNINNNVAVCEDSNGNEVVAFGKGIGFRTPPYEVDIKDIDRTFYSVDKRYIELIKDVDDRIVEVAMDIRNYATAKDLTTSSNFLFSLIDHINFAIERQEKGIQFTLPIKDDIQIGRAHV
;
A
#
# COMPACT_ATOMS: atom_id res chain seq x y z
N MET A 1 5.54 16.19 -7.85
CA MET A 1 5.63 15.99 -6.40
C MET A 1 7.07 15.59 -6.06
N LYS A 2 7.61 16.15 -5.00
CA LYS A 2 9.01 15.95 -4.65
C LYS A 2 9.16 14.80 -3.67
N VAL A 3 9.95 13.80 -4.04
CA VAL A 3 10.26 12.69 -3.14
C VAL A 3 11.36 13.14 -2.20
N ILE A 4 11.11 13.03 -0.90
CA ILE A 4 12.09 13.41 0.12
C ILE A 4 12.68 12.20 0.83
N ARG A 5 12.01 11.05 0.79
CA ARG A 5 12.52 9.83 1.39
C ARG A 5 11.81 8.62 0.76
N ASN A 6 12.57 7.60 0.42
CA ASN A 6 12.01 6.35 -0.09
C ASN A 6 11.68 5.42 1.07
N ILE A 7 10.52 4.78 1.02
CA ILE A 7 10.16 3.75 1.98
C ILE A 7 10.51 2.39 1.39
N ASN A 8 10.08 2.16 0.16
CA ASN A 8 10.51 0.99 -0.64
C ASN A 8 10.37 1.37 -2.11
N ASN A 9 10.49 0.41 -3.01
CA ASN A 9 10.48 0.71 -4.45
C ASN A 9 9.15 1.28 -4.96
N ASN A 10 8.07 1.09 -4.23
CA ASN A 10 6.73 1.52 -4.66
C ASN A 10 6.09 2.54 -3.74
N VAL A 11 6.79 2.94 -2.68
CA VAL A 11 6.22 3.86 -1.68
C VAL A 11 7.28 4.87 -1.28
N ALA A 12 6.90 6.13 -1.27
CA ALA A 12 7.81 7.20 -0.91
C ALA A 12 7.11 8.26 -0.07
N VAL A 13 7.88 8.92 0.78
CA VAL A 13 7.42 10.12 1.45
C VAL A 13 7.74 11.29 0.53
N CYS A 14 6.72 12.04 0.20
CA CYS A 14 6.82 13.16 -0.74
C CYS A 14 6.36 14.44 -0.06
N GLU A 15 6.72 15.55 -0.69
CA GLU A 15 6.27 16.86 -0.26
C GLU A 15 5.42 17.43 -1.38
N ASP A 16 4.22 17.89 -1.05
CA ASP A 16 3.34 18.47 -2.06
C ASP A 16 3.70 19.95 -2.28
N SER A 17 2.96 20.62 -3.17
CA SER A 17 3.25 22.01 -3.52
C SER A 17 3.07 22.97 -2.34
N ASN A 18 2.34 22.56 -1.31
CA ASN A 18 2.13 23.37 -0.11
C ASN A 18 3.13 23.05 1.01
N GLY A 19 4.09 22.16 0.76
CA GLY A 19 5.06 21.76 1.75
C GLY A 19 4.59 20.69 2.73
N ASN A 20 3.43 20.10 2.50
CA ASN A 20 2.92 19.03 3.35
C ASN A 20 3.52 17.70 2.96
N GLU A 21 3.84 16.88 3.98
CA GLU A 21 4.32 15.53 3.73
C GLU A 21 3.16 14.60 3.44
N VAL A 22 3.33 13.78 2.42
CA VAL A 22 2.36 12.75 2.04
C VAL A 22 3.10 11.45 1.78
N VAL A 23 2.41 10.33 2.02
CA VAL A 23 2.93 9.02 1.61
C VAL A 23 2.31 8.71 0.26
N ALA A 24 3.16 8.51 -0.75
CA ALA A 24 2.71 8.27 -2.11
C ALA A 24 2.99 6.82 -2.50
N PHE A 25 2.00 6.19 -3.11
CA PHE A 25 2.12 4.85 -3.69
C PHE A 25 2.12 4.98 -5.21
N GLY A 26 3.08 4.34 -5.84
CA GLY A 26 3.15 4.30 -7.29
C GLY A 26 4.24 3.31 -7.69
N LYS A 27 3.97 2.47 -8.69
CA LYS A 27 4.93 1.43 -9.07
C LYS A 27 6.24 2.08 -9.51
N GLY A 28 7.31 1.70 -8.83
CA GLY A 28 8.66 2.14 -9.16
C GLY A 28 9.03 3.55 -8.73
N ILE A 29 8.18 4.27 -8.00
CA ILE A 29 8.49 5.67 -7.66
C ILE A 29 9.62 5.81 -6.66
N GLY A 30 9.99 4.74 -5.96
CA GLY A 30 11.01 4.77 -4.92
C GLY A 30 12.38 4.26 -5.35
N PHE A 31 12.64 4.13 -6.65
CA PHE A 31 13.90 3.55 -7.13
C PHE A 31 15.09 4.51 -7.11
N ARG A 32 14.83 5.81 -7.11
CA ARG A 32 15.92 6.79 -7.26
C ARG A 32 16.40 7.27 -5.91
N THR A 33 17.56 7.92 -5.90
CA THR A 33 18.10 8.52 -4.67
C THR A 33 17.45 9.88 -4.42
N PRO A 34 16.79 10.08 -3.29
CA PRO A 34 16.16 11.37 -2.99
C PRO A 34 17.20 12.46 -2.79
N PRO A 35 16.85 13.74 -3.05
CA PRO A 35 15.53 14.18 -3.50
C PRO A 35 15.37 14.12 -5.02
N TYR A 36 14.16 13.91 -5.49
CA TYR A 36 13.88 13.96 -6.93
C TYR A 36 12.38 14.21 -7.13
N GLU A 37 12.03 14.59 -8.37
CA GLU A 37 10.63 14.84 -8.71
C GLU A 37 10.02 13.61 -9.35
N VAL A 38 8.75 13.35 -9.03
CA VAL A 38 7.96 12.35 -9.73
C VAL A 38 6.74 13.02 -10.31
N ASP A 39 6.31 12.50 -11.46
CA ASP A 39 5.14 13.00 -12.15
C ASP A 39 3.88 12.51 -11.41
N ILE A 40 2.90 13.37 -11.29
CA ILE A 40 1.64 13.00 -10.62
C ILE A 40 0.98 11.79 -11.30
N LYS A 41 1.14 11.67 -12.63
CA LYS A 41 0.57 10.54 -13.37
C LYS A 41 1.14 9.19 -12.94
N ASP A 42 2.32 9.17 -12.32
CA ASP A 42 2.97 7.95 -11.87
C ASP A 42 2.60 7.58 -10.44
N ILE A 43 1.78 8.41 -9.81
CA ILE A 43 1.33 8.19 -8.43
C ILE A 43 -0.09 7.63 -8.45
N ASP A 44 -0.26 6.44 -7.86
CA ASP A 44 -1.58 5.82 -7.77
C ASP A 44 -2.42 6.42 -6.67
N ARG A 45 -1.78 6.73 -5.54
CA ARG A 45 -2.50 7.15 -4.35
C ARG A 45 -1.59 7.93 -3.42
N THR A 46 -2.16 8.92 -2.73
CA THR A 46 -1.45 9.65 -1.68
C THR A 46 -2.25 9.60 -0.39
N PHE A 47 -1.54 9.63 0.74
CA PHE A 47 -2.15 9.63 2.06
C PHE A 47 -1.49 10.71 2.91
N TYR A 48 -2.30 11.54 3.56
CA TYR A 48 -1.83 12.55 4.50
C TYR A 48 -1.86 11.97 5.91
N SER A 49 -1.00 12.48 6.77
CA SER A 49 -1.02 12.18 8.22
C SER A 49 -0.97 10.69 8.52
N VAL A 50 -0.12 9.96 7.81
CA VAL A 50 0.02 8.52 8.00
C VAL A 50 0.73 8.25 9.32
N ASP A 51 0.18 7.33 10.12
CA ASP A 51 0.80 6.89 11.37
C ASP A 51 2.14 6.23 11.07
N LYS A 52 3.15 6.56 11.87
CA LYS A 52 4.49 6.00 11.72
C LYS A 52 4.52 4.49 11.72
N ARG A 53 3.59 3.85 12.43
CA ARG A 53 3.52 2.39 12.48
C ARG A 53 3.26 1.79 11.10
N TYR A 54 2.44 2.44 10.29
CA TYR A 54 2.18 1.98 8.91
C TYR A 54 3.40 2.15 8.04
N ILE A 55 4.14 3.26 8.22
CA ILE A 55 5.36 3.49 7.47
C ILE A 55 6.40 2.41 7.82
N GLU A 56 6.55 2.11 9.10
CA GLU A 56 7.50 1.09 9.54
C GLU A 56 7.10 -0.30 9.03
N LEU A 57 5.81 -0.59 9.02
CA LEU A 57 5.31 -1.86 8.48
C LEU A 57 5.72 -2.02 7.02
N ILE A 58 5.50 -0.99 6.21
CA ILE A 58 5.73 -1.08 4.76
C ILE A 58 7.21 -1.20 4.43
N LYS A 59 8.10 -0.65 5.26
CA LYS A 59 9.54 -0.68 4.99
C LYS A 59 10.07 -2.09 4.79
N ASP A 60 9.56 -3.06 5.53
CA ASP A 60 10.06 -4.42 5.54
C ASP A 60 9.24 -5.39 4.70
N VAL A 61 8.21 -4.88 4.02
CA VAL A 61 7.34 -5.72 3.21
C VAL A 61 7.90 -5.85 1.80
N ASP A 62 7.85 -7.05 1.25
CA ASP A 62 8.28 -7.32 -0.13
C ASP A 62 7.50 -6.42 -1.11
N ASP A 63 8.23 -5.87 -2.07
CA ASP A 63 7.64 -4.97 -3.08
C ASP A 63 6.46 -5.61 -3.81
N ARG A 64 6.52 -6.92 -4.04
CA ARG A 64 5.44 -7.62 -4.75
C ARG A 64 4.15 -7.65 -3.94
N ILE A 65 4.27 -7.71 -2.62
CA ILE A 65 3.09 -7.67 -1.74
C ILE A 65 2.44 -6.31 -1.84
N VAL A 66 3.24 -5.24 -1.84
CA VAL A 66 2.72 -3.88 -1.98
C VAL A 66 2.04 -3.73 -3.33
N GLU A 67 2.64 -4.23 -4.41
CA GLU A 67 2.06 -4.13 -5.75
C GLU A 67 0.74 -4.89 -5.86
N VAL A 68 0.67 -6.09 -5.30
CA VAL A 68 -0.57 -6.87 -5.30
C VAL A 68 -1.66 -6.14 -4.53
N ALA A 69 -1.31 -5.57 -3.38
CA ALA A 69 -2.28 -4.82 -2.57
C ALA A 69 -2.80 -3.60 -3.35
N MET A 70 -1.91 -2.90 -4.05
CA MET A 70 -2.30 -1.76 -4.89
C MET A 70 -3.26 -2.20 -5.99
N ASP A 71 -2.97 -3.32 -6.63
CA ASP A 71 -3.81 -3.85 -7.70
C ASP A 71 -5.19 -4.23 -7.18
N ILE A 72 -5.26 -4.86 -6.01
CA ILE A 72 -6.54 -5.24 -5.40
C ILE A 72 -7.35 -3.99 -5.08
N ARG A 73 -6.72 -2.98 -4.50
CA ARG A 73 -7.41 -1.75 -4.16
C ARG A 73 -7.94 -1.05 -5.40
N ASN A 74 -7.13 -1.01 -6.45
CA ASN A 74 -7.55 -0.39 -7.71
C ASN A 74 -8.71 -1.15 -8.34
N TYR A 75 -8.68 -2.48 -8.24
CA TYR A 75 -9.78 -3.31 -8.72
C TYR A 75 -11.07 -3.00 -7.93
N ALA A 76 -10.96 -2.91 -6.61
CA ALA A 76 -12.12 -2.62 -5.76
C ALA A 76 -12.70 -1.24 -6.11
N THR A 77 -11.84 -0.25 -6.32
CA THR A 77 -12.29 1.08 -6.70
C THR A 77 -13.00 1.07 -8.06
N ALA A 78 -12.47 0.31 -9.02
CA ALA A 78 -13.06 0.21 -10.35
C ALA A 78 -14.43 -0.47 -10.32
N LYS A 79 -14.69 -1.29 -9.32
CA LYS A 79 -15.98 -1.98 -9.14
C LYS A 79 -16.90 -1.23 -8.19
N ASP A 80 -16.57 -0.01 -7.83
CA ASP A 80 -17.36 0.82 -6.90
C ASP A 80 -17.57 0.18 -5.53
N LEU A 81 -16.62 -0.65 -5.11
CA LEU A 81 -16.69 -1.24 -3.78
C LEU A 81 -16.21 -0.22 -2.76
N THR A 82 -16.95 -0.10 -1.67
CA THR A 82 -16.59 0.82 -0.59
C THR A 82 -15.48 0.21 0.25
N THR A 83 -14.41 0.96 0.45
CA THR A 83 -13.30 0.53 1.29
C THR A 83 -13.00 1.62 2.32
N SER A 84 -12.43 1.21 3.46
CA SER A 84 -12.03 2.16 4.49
C SER A 84 -10.82 2.97 4.01
N SER A 85 -10.56 4.10 4.66
CA SER A 85 -9.39 4.92 4.33
C SER A 85 -8.08 4.18 4.59
N ASN A 86 -8.08 3.21 5.49
CA ASN A 86 -6.89 2.42 5.82
C ASN A 86 -6.79 1.12 5.04
N PHE A 87 -7.69 0.92 4.09
CA PHE A 87 -7.82 -0.38 3.42
C PHE A 87 -6.49 -0.86 2.83
N LEU A 88 -5.76 0.02 2.16
CA LEU A 88 -4.51 -0.38 1.49
C LEU A 88 -3.48 -0.87 2.51
N PHE A 89 -3.31 -0.14 3.62
CA PHE A 89 -2.36 -0.53 4.66
C PHE A 89 -2.77 -1.84 5.33
N SER A 90 -4.05 -1.96 5.64
CA SER A 90 -4.60 -3.17 6.24
C SER A 90 -4.39 -4.37 5.33
N LEU A 91 -4.61 -4.19 4.04
CA LEU A 91 -4.45 -5.25 3.04
C LEU A 91 -2.99 -5.71 2.95
N ILE A 92 -2.05 -4.77 2.94
CA ILE A 92 -0.63 -5.10 2.92
C ILE A 92 -0.27 -5.92 4.15
N ASP A 93 -0.73 -5.50 5.33
CA ASP A 93 -0.45 -6.18 6.57
C ASP A 93 -1.01 -7.61 6.55
N HIS A 94 -2.25 -7.77 6.12
CA HIS A 94 -2.91 -9.08 6.08
C HIS A 94 -2.22 -10.02 5.10
N ILE A 95 -1.85 -9.54 3.92
CA ILE A 95 -1.17 -10.37 2.93
C ILE A 95 0.21 -10.78 3.45
N ASN A 96 0.94 -9.84 4.00
CA ASN A 96 2.27 -10.12 4.53
C ASN A 96 2.21 -11.16 5.65
N PHE A 97 1.26 -10.99 6.58
CA PHE A 97 1.07 -11.92 7.68
C PHE A 97 0.69 -13.31 7.17
N ALA A 98 -0.19 -13.38 6.19
CA ALA A 98 -0.63 -14.64 5.61
C ALA A 98 0.53 -15.40 4.97
N ILE A 99 1.38 -14.68 4.24
CA ILE A 99 2.54 -15.30 3.60
C ILE A 99 3.55 -15.80 4.63
N GLU A 100 3.79 -15.02 5.68
CA GLU A 100 4.69 -15.44 6.74
C GLU A 100 4.19 -16.71 7.43
N ARG A 101 2.88 -16.78 7.68
CA ARG A 101 2.31 -17.96 8.31
C ARG A 101 2.35 -19.18 7.38
N GLN A 102 2.15 -18.95 6.10
CA GLN A 102 2.23 -20.02 5.11
C GLN A 102 3.64 -20.59 5.04
N GLU A 103 4.65 -19.73 5.07
CA GLU A 103 6.04 -20.13 5.03
C GLU A 103 6.43 -20.95 6.28
N LYS A 104 5.76 -20.68 7.40
CA LYS A 104 5.98 -21.40 8.64
C LYS A 104 5.12 -22.65 8.77
N GLY A 105 4.32 -22.96 7.74
CA GLY A 105 3.45 -24.12 7.74
C GLY A 105 2.27 -24.02 8.66
N ILE A 106 1.85 -22.82 9.02
CA ILE A 106 0.75 -22.58 9.95
C ILE A 106 -0.51 -22.25 9.16
N GLN A 107 -1.61 -22.92 9.51
CA GLN A 107 -2.91 -22.63 8.91
C GLN A 107 -3.38 -21.23 9.29
N PHE A 108 -4.03 -20.56 8.36
CA PHE A 108 -4.57 -19.24 8.64
C PHE A 108 -5.88 -19.02 7.87
N THR A 109 -6.66 -18.06 8.36
CA THR A 109 -7.84 -17.56 7.67
C THR A 109 -7.62 -16.06 7.48
N LEU A 110 -7.75 -15.60 6.24
CA LEU A 110 -7.59 -14.18 5.95
C LEU A 110 -8.80 -13.40 6.44
N PRO A 111 -8.62 -12.47 7.38
CA PRO A 111 -9.74 -11.66 7.85
C PRO A 111 -10.14 -10.56 6.87
N ILE A 112 -9.40 -10.44 5.78
CA ILE A 112 -9.62 -9.37 4.80
C ILE A 112 -11.04 -9.37 4.23
N LYS A 113 -11.69 -10.52 4.20
CA LYS A 113 -13.06 -10.62 3.71
C LYS A 113 -14.03 -9.80 4.56
N ASP A 114 -13.64 -9.48 5.79
CA ASP A 114 -14.47 -8.67 6.67
C ASP A 114 -14.35 -7.19 6.32
N ASP A 115 -13.29 -6.80 5.60
CA ASP A 115 -13.09 -5.43 5.16
C ASP A 115 -13.75 -5.16 3.82
N ILE A 116 -13.99 -6.21 3.03
CA ILE A 116 -14.58 -6.12 1.69
C ILE A 116 -15.73 -7.09 1.59
N GLN A 117 -16.87 -6.59 1.17
CA GLN A 117 -18.00 -7.47 0.85
C GLN A 117 -17.84 -7.98 -0.57
N ILE A 118 -16.96 -8.95 -0.73
CA ILE A 118 -16.78 -9.64 -2.00
C ILE A 118 -17.71 -10.83 -1.96
N GLY A 119 -18.49 -10.90 -2.95
CA GLY A 119 -19.36 -12.06 -3.04
C GLY A 119 -18.50 -13.27 -2.82
N ARG A 120 -18.70 -14.08 -2.02
CA ARG A 120 -17.86 -15.03 -1.58
C ARG A 120 -17.93 -16.16 -1.92
N ALA A 121 -17.53 -16.21 -2.08
CA ALA A 121 -17.73 -17.35 -2.50
C ALA A 121 -17.62 -18.43 -1.62
N HIS A 122 -17.71 -18.61 -1.49
CA HIS A 122 -17.56 -19.35 -0.92
C HIS A 122 -17.18 -20.16 -1.12
N VAL A 123 -17.02 -20.12 -1.11
CA VAL A 123 -16.69 -20.68 -1.31
C VAL A 123 -16.43 -21.31 -1.00
#